data_a01f0c6ca99c97363ad73d465635e68f
#
_entry.id   a01f0c6ca99c97363ad73d465635e68f
#
_cell.length_a   1.000
_cell.length_b   1.000
_cell.length_c   1.000
_cell.angle_alpha   90.00
_cell.angle_beta   90.00
_cell.angle_gamma   90.00
#
_symmetry.space_group_name_H-M   'P 1'
#
loop_
_entity.id
_entity.type
_entity.pdbx_description
1 polymer ?
#
loop_
_entity_poly.entity_id
_entity_poly.type
_entity_poly.pdbx_seq_one_letter_code
_entity_poly.pdbx_strand_id
1 'polypeptide(L)'
;MKRTTYVGLVDEQYLDQDVVLKGWVQKRRDLGGLIFIDLRDREGIVQLVFSEEYDKDALAVADQLRNEYVIEIKGHVVMRAEHEINDKMKTGKIEVRVTDINLLNKAKNPPFYIQDDINVSD
;
A
#
# COMPACT_ATOMS: atom_id res chain seq x y z
N MET A 1 9.85 -6.33 8.07
CA MET A 1 9.62 -7.28 6.96
C MET A 1 10.44 -6.88 5.75
N LYS A 2 10.80 -7.84 4.94
CA LYS A 2 11.56 -7.56 3.73
C LYS A 2 10.60 -7.29 2.57
N ARG A 3 10.87 -6.22 1.80
CA ARG A 3 10.06 -5.87 0.64
C ARG A 3 10.08 -7.00 -0.40
N THR A 4 8.89 -7.37 -0.89
CA THR A 4 8.75 -8.36 -1.97
C THR A 4 9.15 -7.74 -3.31
N THR A 5 8.66 -6.54 -3.59
CA THR A 5 8.91 -5.81 -4.81
C THR A 5 8.58 -4.33 -4.57
N TYR A 6 8.80 -3.48 -5.57
CA TYR A 6 8.38 -2.09 -5.48
C TYR A 6 6.89 -1.98 -5.79
N VAL A 7 6.24 -0.98 -5.19
CA VAL A 7 4.80 -0.76 -5.30
C VAL A 7 4.36 -0.67 -6.76
N GLY A 8 5.05 0.14 -7.55
CA GLY A 8 4.66 0.36 -8.93
C GLY A 8 4.90 -0.82 -9.86
N LEU A 9 5.51 -1.89 -9.36
CA LEU A 9 5.81 -3.08 -10.16
C LEU A 9 4.84 -4.22 -9.90
N VAL A 10 3.88 -4.03 -9.00
CA VAL A 10 2.88 -5.06 -8.69
C VAL A 10 1.86 -5.11 -9.82
N ASP A 11 1.78 -6.23 -10.49
CA ASP A 11 0.83 -6.41 -11.58
C ASP A 11 0.25 -7.82 -11.51
N GLU A 12 -0.33 -8.28 -12.61
CA GLU A 12 -1.00 -9.59 -12.66
C GLU A 12 -0.06 -10.76 -12.39
N GLN A 13 1.25 -10.56 -12.54
CA GLN A 13 2.23 -11.60 -12.22
C GLN A 13 2.20 -12.00 -10.75
N TYR A 14 1.73 -11.10 -9.89
CA TYR A 14 1.66 -11.33 -8.46
C TYR A 14 0.31 -11.84 -7.98
N LEU A 15 -0.64 -12.09 -8.89
CA LEU A 15 -1.96 -12.60 -8.53
C LEU A 15 -1.87 -13.79 -7.60
N ASP A 16 -2.72 -13.78 -6.58
CA ASP A 16 -2.82 -14.82 -5.57
C ASP A 16 -1.58 -15.01 -4.72
N GLN A 17 -0.67 -14.04 -4.73
CA GLN A 17 0.53 -14.07 -3.90
C GLN A 17 0.43 -13.05 -2.78
N ASP A 18 1.09 -13.35 -1.67
CA ASP A 18 1.26 -12.38 -0.59
C ASP A 18 2.49 -11.54 -0.89
N VAL A 19 2.35 -10.23 -0.72
CA VAL A 19 3.46 -9.31 -0.98
C VAL A 19 3.68 -8.40 0.21
N VAL A 20 4.92 -7.94 0.38
CA VAL A 20 5.30 -6.92 1.35
C VAL A 20 5.73 -5.69 0.56
N LEU A 21 5.08 -4.57 0.83
CA LEU A 21 5.31 -3.33 0.10
C LEU A 21 5.58 -2.19 1.07
N LYS A 22 6.39 -1.24 0.63
CA LYS A 22 6.71 -0.02 1.40
C LYS A 22 6.49 1.18 0.51
N GLY A 23 5.92 2.23 1.06
CA GLY A 23 5.69 3.45 0.32
C GLY A 23 4.99 4.47 1.19
N TRP A 24 4.49 5.53 0.55
CA TRP A 24 3.76 6.56 1.27
C TRP A 24 2.32 6.63 0.78
N VAL A 25 1.44 7.09 1.68
CA VAL A 25 0.03 7.27 1.38
C VAL A 25 -0.12 8.48 0.48
N GLN A 26 -0.54 8.27 -0.77
CA GLN A 26 -0.80 9.38 -1.67
C GLN A 26 -2.23 9.88 -1.53
N LYS A 27 -3.17 8.96 -1.33
CA LYS A 27 -4.58 9.29 -1.21
C LYS A 27 -5.28 8.22 -0.38
N ARG A 28 -6.21 8.64 0.45
CA ARG A 28 -7.01 7.74 1.27
C ARG A 28 -8.48 8.03 1.03
N ARG A 29 -9.27 6.98 0.81
CA ARG A 29 -10.72 7.09 0.65
C ARG A 29 -11.39 6.14 1.63
N ASP A 30 -12.31 6.65 2.42
CA ASP A 30 -13.08 5.88 3.38
C ASP A 30 -14.49 5.71 2.81
N LEU A 31 -14.86 4.49 2.48
CA LEU A 31 -16.11 4.17 1.82
C LEU A 31 -16.96 3.24 2.68
N GLY A 32 -17.28 3.69 3.89
CA GLY A 32 -18.22 2.98 4.73
C GLY A 32 -17.83 1.56 5.11
N GLY A 33 -16.75 1.41 5.84
CA GLY A 33 -16.28 0.09 6.28
C GLY A 33 -15.15 -0.47 5.44
N LEU A 34 -14.89 0.15 4.29
CA LEU A 34 -13.72 -0.17 3.48
C LEU A 34 -12.86 1.08 3.40
N ILE A 35 -11.56 0.90 3.52
CA ILE A 35 -10.61 2.01 3.31
C ILE A 35 -9.73 1.64 2.13
N PHE A 36 -9.67 2.54 1.16
CA PHE A 36 -8.82 2.39 -0.01
C PHE A 36 -7.67 3.37 0.11
N ILE A 37 -6.46 2.90 -0.13
CA ILE A 37 -5.28 3.75 -0.09
C ILE A 37 -4.49 3.56 -1.37
N ASP A 38 -4.16 4.68 -2.02
CA ASP A 38 -3.19 4.67 -3.10
C ASP A 38 -1.83 4.76 -2.45
N LEU A 39 -1.11 3.66 -2.44
CA LEU A 39 0.24 3.57 -1.91
C LEU A 39 1.21 3.86 -3.05
N ARG A 40 2.15 4.75 -2.82
CA ARG A 40 3.10 5.16 -3.84
C ARG A 40 4.53 4.92 -3.42
N ASP A 41 5.36 4.57 -4.40
CA ASP A 41 6.80 4.62 -4.24
C ASP A 41 7.40 5.19 -5.53
N ARG A 42 8.72 5.13 -5.68
CA ARG A 42 9.39 5.70 -6.87
C ARG A 42 8.98 5.04 -8.18
N GLU A 43 8.43 3.84 -8.14
CA GLU A 43 8.07 3.09 -9.34
C GLU A 43 6.61 3.30 -9.75
N GLY A 44 5.77 3.80 -8.87
CA GLY A 44 4.36 4.05 -9.19
C GLY A 44 3.45 3.87 -8.01
N ILE A 45 2.19 3.57 -8.30
CA ILE A 45 1.11 3.50 -7.31
C ILE A 45 0.42 2.14 -7.38
N VAL A 46 -0.03 1.63 -6.23
CA VAL A 46 -0.92 0.47 -6.19
C VAL A 46 -2.07 0.76 -5.24
N GLN A 47 -3.23 0.21 -5.53
CA GLN A 47 -4.40 0.34 -4.65
C GLN A 47 -4.37 -0.70 -3.55
N LEU A 48 -4.44 -0.25 -2.31
CA LEU A 48 -4.59 -1.10 -1.14
C LEU A 48 -6.04 -1.08 -0.69
N VAL A 49 -6.54 -2.21 -0.20
CA VAL A 49 -7.88 -2.30 0.35
C VAL A 49 -7.79 -2.84 1.77
N PHE A 50 -8.42 -2.13 2.70
CA PHE A 50 -8.51 -2.53 4.11
C PHE A 50 -9.97 -2.84 4.44
N SER A 51 -10.21 -3.96 5.10
CA SER A 51 -11.54 -4.40 5.48
C SER A 51 -11.45 -5.25 6.74
N GLU A 52 -12.51 -5.24 7.54
CA GLU A 52 -12.63 -6.14 8.68
C GLU A 52 -12.49 -7.60 8.28
N GLU A 53 -12.95 -7.92 7.06
CA GLU A 53 -12.88 -9.28 6.53
C GLU A 53 -11.45 -9.74 6.29
N TYR A 54 -10.55 -8.80 6.01
CA TYR A 54 -9.16 -9.15 5.74
C TYR A 54 -8.31 -9.13 6.99
N ASP A 55 -8.41 -8.04 7.75
CA ASP A 55 -7.72 -7.91 9.03
C ASP A 55 -8.27 -6.69 9.78
N LYS A 56 -8.90 -6.95 10.90
CA LYS A 56 -9.54 -5.94 11.71
C LYS A 56 -8.55 -4.92 12.26
N ASP A 57 -7.38 -5.40 12.69
CA ASP A 57 -6.36 -4.52 13.27
C ASP A 57 -5.74 -3.61 12.21
N ALA A 58 -5.52 -4.15 11.01
CA ALA A 58 -5.00 -3.35 9.90
C ALA A 58 -6.00 -2.25 9.51
N LEU A 59 -7.29 -2.57 9.52
CA LEU A 59 -8.32 -1.58 9.23
C LEU A 59 -8.30 -0.44 10.26
N ALA A 60 -8.14 -0.79 11.54
CA ALA A 60 -8.08 0.20 12.61
C ALA A 60 -6.88 1.15 12.42
N VAL A 61 -5.73 0.61 12.00
CA VAL A 61 -4.56 1.45 11.70
C VAL A 61 -4.83 2.34 10.49
N ALA A 62 -5.44 1.78 9.44
CA ALA A 62 -5.74 2.52 8.21
C ALA A 62 -6.62 3.74 8.49
N ASP A 63 -7.51 3.63 9.47
CA ASP A 63 -8.40 4.73 9.86
C ASP A 63 -7.62 5.93 10.41
N GLN A 64 -6.41 5.72 10.89
CA GLN A 64 -5.56 6.77 11.45
C GLN A 64 -4.55 7.34 10.45
N LEU A 65 -4.45 6.75 9.26
CA LEU A 65 -3.45 7.18 8.29
C LEU A 65 -3.82 8.50 7.64
N ARG A 66 -2.79 9.25 7.26
CA ARG A 66 -2.95 10.54 6.55
C ARG A 66 -2.03 10.52 5.34
N ASN A 67 -2.29 11.43 4.42
CA ASN A 67 -1.44 11.59 3.24
C ASN A 67 0.00 11.83 3.66
N GLU A 68 0.93 11.30 2.91
CA GLU A 68 2.38 11.41 3.12
C GLU A 68 2.92 10.51 4.24
N TYR A 69 2.09 9.81 4.99
CA TYR A 69 2.59 8.82 5.97
C TYR A 69 3.29 7.70 5.21
N VAL A 70 4.42 7.25 5.75
CA VAL A 70 5.17 6.13 5.17
C VAL A 70 4.77 4.86 5.90
N ILE A 71 4.36 3.86 5.16
CA ILE A 71 3.88 2.61 5.73
C ILE A 71 4.51 1.41 5.05
N GLU A 72 4.51 0.29 5.78
CA GLU A 72 4.89 -1.01 5.26
C GLU A 72 3.67 -1.89 5.42
N ILE A 73 3.29 -2.59 4.37
CA ILE A 73 2.13 -3.48 4.44
C ILE A 73 2.47 -4.87 3.94
N LYS A 74 1.69 -5.83 4.40
CA LYS A 74 1.67 -7.17 3.83
C LYS A 74 0.23 -7.41 3.39
N GLY A 75 0.06 -7.99 2.23
CA GLY A 75 -1.27 -8.27 1.73
C GLY A 75 -1.28 -9.25 0.59
N HIS A 76 -2.48 -9.62 0.19
CA HIS A 76 -2.72 -10.60 -0.87
C HIS A 76 -3.18 -9.89 -2.15
N VAL A 77 -2.55 -10.21 -3.27
CA VAL A 77 -2.86 -9.57 -4.55
C VAL A 77 -4.04 -10.26 -5.23
N VAL A 78 -5.05 -9.48 -5.59
CA VAL A 78 -6.25 -9.98 -6.27
C VAL A 78 -6.59 -9.06 -7.45
N MET A 79 -7.43 -9.54 -8.35
CA MET A 79 -7.94 -8.69 -9.43
C MET A 79 -8.96 -7.70 -8.88
N ARG A 80 -8.96 -6.48 -9.38
CA ARG A 80 -10.02 -5.53 -9.08
C ARG A 80 -11.32 -6.01 -9.72
N ALA A 81 -12.45 -5.57 -9.16
CA ALA A 81 -13.73 -5.77 -9.81
C ALA A 81 -13.65 -5.11 -11.19
N GLU A 82 -14.34 -5.71 -12.18
CA GLU A 82 -14.25 -5.28 -13.57
C GLU A 82 -14.48 -3.78 -13.74
N HIS A 83 -15.48 -3.23 -13.05
CA HIS A 83 -15.80 -1.80 -13.14
C HIS A 83 -14.80 -0.90 -12.44
N GLU A 84 -13.86 -1.46 -11.70
CA GLU A 84 -12.82 -0.69 -10.99
C GLU A 84 -11.45 -0.77 -11.66
N ILE A 85 -11.34 -1.54 -12.73
CA ILE A 85 -10.10 -1.65 -13.47
C ILE A 85 -9.76 -0.30 -14.11
N ASN A 86 -8.51 0.12 -13.94
CA ASN A 86 -8.02 1.36 -14.52
C ASN A 86 -6.85 1.07 -15.46
N ASP A 87 -7.14 0.98 -16.74
CA ASP A 87 -6.14 0.64 -17.76
C ASP A 87 -5.05 1.70 -17.93
N LYS A 88 -5.25 2.89 -17.36
CA LYS A 88 -4.26 3.96 -17.44
C LYS A 88 -3.12 3.77 -16.45
N MET A 89 -3.27 2.83 -15.51
CA MET A 89 -2.23 2.53 -14.53
C MET A 89 -1.65 1.16 -14.80
N LYS A 90 -0.34 1.02 -14.66
CA LYS A 90 0.33 -0.27 -14.79
C LYS A 90 -0.21 -1.29 -13.80
N THR A 91 -0.54 -0.85 -12.59
CA THR A 91 -1.08 -1.68 -11.52
C THR A 91 -2.60 -1.68 -11.49
N GLY A 92 -3.24 -1.13 -12.51
CA GLY A 92 -4.67 -0.81 -12.45
C GLY A 92 -5.63 -1.99 -12.54
N LYS A 93 -5.14 -3.19 -12.80
CA LYS A 93 -5.98 -4.39 -12.88
C LYS A 93 -6.05 -5.13 -11.56
N ILE A 94 -5.14 -4.85 -10.63
CA ILE A 94 -5.04 -5.58 -9.35
C ILE A 94 -5.22 -4.63 -8.19
N GLU A 95 -5.44 -5.21 -7.03
CA GLU A 95 -5.42 -4.49 -5.76
C GLU A 95 -4.83 -5.40 -4.72
N VAL A 96 -4.39 -4.84 -3.59
CA VAL A 96 -3.79 -5.61 -2.51
C VAL A 96 -4.71 -5.57 -1.30
N ARG A 97 -5.18 -6.74 -0.87
CA ARG A 97 -5.98 -6.88 0.35
C ARG A 97 -5.05 -6.95 1.53
N VAL A 98 -4.98 -5.89 2.31
CA VAL A 98 -3.98 -5.76 3.36
C VAL A 98 -4.33 -6.61 4.58
N THR A 99 -3.35 -7.39 5.04
CA THR A 99 -3.50 -8.25 6.22
C THR A 99 -2.59 -7.83 7.37
N ASP A 100 -1.62 -6.96 7.12
CA ASP A 100 -0.73 -6.45 8.17
C ASP A 100 -0.18 -5.10 7.76
N ILE A 101 0.10 -4.24 8.73
CA ILE A 101 0.60 -2.89 8.46
C ILE A 101 1.46 -2.38 9.59
N ASN A 102 2.53 -1.67 9.21
CA ASN A 102 3.39 -0.95 10.15
C ASN A 102 3.52 0.49 9.70
N LEU A 103 3.29 1.43 10.59
CA LEU A 103 3.53 2.84 10.31
C LEU A 103 5.02 3.11 10.54
N LEU A 104 5.71 3.50 9.48
CA LEU A 104 7.16 3.75 9.54
C LEU A 104 7.49 5.21 9.84
N ASN A 105 6.70 6.14 9.31
CA ASN A 105 6.95 7.56 9.51
C ASN A 105 5.69 8.35 9.17
N LYS A 106 5.52 9.50 9.81
CA LYS A 106 4.37 10.37 9.55
C LYS A 106 4.66 11.45 8.52
N ALA A 107 5.81 11.36 7.83
CA ALA A 107 6.16 12.28 6.77
C ALA A 107 6.96 11.53 5.72
N LYS A 108 6.65 11.82 4.45
CA LYS A 108 7.35 11.21 3.31
C LYS A 108 8.83 11.61 3.31
N ASN A 109 9.12 12.85 3.65
CA ASN A 109 10.47 13.38 3.70
C ASN A 109 10.80 13.69 5.15
N PRO A 110 11.44 12.75 5.87
CA PRO A 110 11.80 12.99 7.27
C PRO A 110 12.77 14.16 7.37
N PRO A 111 12.77 14.88 8.47
CA PRO A 111 13.60 16.07 8.61
C PRO A 111 15.09 15.80 8.55
N PHE A 112 15.50 14.57 8.72
CA PHE A 112 16.88 14.27 8.45
C PHE A 112 16.88 13.20 7.42
N TYR A 113 17.76 13.19 6.58
CA TYR A 113 17.59 12.44 5.49
C TYR A 113 17.95 11.09 5.66
N ILE A 114 17.27 10.41 5.50
CA ILE A 114 17.51 9.07 5.76
C ILE A 114 17.65 8.26 4.58
N GLN A 115 17.84 7.95 4.34
CA GLN A 115 17.45 7.33 3.45
C GLN A 115 17.66 6.13 3.27
N ASP A 116 17.41 5.77 3.34
CA ASP A 116 17.33 4.75 3.14
C ASP A 116 17.83 4.21 2.93
N ASP A 117 17.97 4.13 2.94
CA ASP A 117 18.38 3.72 2.89
C ASP A 117 19.01 3.90 3.06
N ILE A 118 19.15 4.25 3.19
CA ILE A 118 19.57 4.47 3.58
C ILE A 118 19.83 4.36 4.19
N ASN A 119 19.78 4.23 4.40
CA ASN A 119 19.94 4.14 5.12
C ASN A 119 19.77 4.08 5.74
N VAL A 120 19.61 4.06 5.71
CA VAL A 120 19.32 3.94 6.39
C VAL A 120 18.68 3.51 6.56
N SER A 121 18.47 3.30 6.63
CA SER A 121 17.89 2.94 6.72
C SER A 121 17.43 2.69 6.41
N ASP A 122 17.26 2.53 6.10
CA ASP A 122 16.86 2.52 5.75
C ASP A 122 16.87 2.37 5.59
#